data_c9389eed1a1094c68c7fe33ae55293e4
#
_entry.id   c9389eed1a1094c68c7fe33ae55293e4
#
_cell.length_a   1.000
_cell.length_b   1.000
_cell.length_c   1.000
_cell.angle_alpha   90.00
_cell.angle_beta   90.00
_cell.angle_gamma   90.00
#
_symmetry.space_group_name_H-M   'P 1'
#
loop_
_entity.id
_entity.type
_entity.pdbx_description
1 polymer ?
#
loop_
_entity_poly.entity_id
_entity_poly.type
_entity_poly.pdbx_seq_one_letter_code
_entity_poly.pdbx_strand_id
1 'polypeptide(L)' 'MSMYVYPKNGQSEQQTQDDRFQCHQWAVGQTGFDPTNTANSTNGSQAATATPENYKRAVTACLQARGYSVR' A
#
# COMPACT_ATOMS: atom_id res chain seq x y z
N MET A 1 9.20 7.00 -3.12
CA MET A 1 9.12 6.08 -1.97
C MET A 1 9.74 4.75 -2.34
N SER A 2 10.70 4.30 -1.59
CA SER A 2 11.21 2.96 -1.79
C SER A 2 10.70 2.07 -0.67
N MET A 3 10.14 0.95 -1.09
CA MET A 3 9.55 -0.01 -0.18
C MET A 3 9.99 -1.40 -0.64
N TYR A 4 10.64 -2.09 0.25
CA TYR A 4 11.11 -3.44 -0.03
C TYR A 4 10.22 -4.44 0.69
N VAL A 5 9.69 -5.40 -0.05
CA VAL A 5 8.75 -6.39 0.47
C VAL A 5 9.39 -7.77 0.32
N TYR A 6 9.53 -8.47 1.45
CA TYR A 6 10.14 -9.78 1.48
C TYR A 6 9.14 -10.80 2.03
N PRO A 7 8.86 -11.89 1.28
CA PRO A 7 7.97 -12.94 1.80
C PRO A 7 8.63 -13.69 2.94
N LYS A 8 7.90 -13.86 4.03
CA LYS A 8 8.38 -14.61 5.18
C LYS A 8 7.93 -16.08 5.18
N ASN A 9 6.91 -16.38 4.42
CA ASN A 9 6.30 -17.72 4.38
C ASN A 9 6.54 -18.43 3.07
N GLY A 10 7.56 -18.01 2.31
CA GLY A 10 7.89 -18.66 1.05
C GLY A 10 6.90 -18.37 -0.07
N GLN A 11 6.18 -17.26 0.01
CA GLN A 11 5.25 -16.87 -1.05
C GLN A 11 5.99 -16.69 -2.37
N SER A 12 5.37 -17.10 -3.47
CA SER A 12 5.95 -16.94 -4.78
C SER A 12 5.97 -15.47 -5.20
N GLU A 13 6.74 -15.16 -6.24
CA GLU A 13 6.77 -13.81 -6.78
C GLU A 13 5.38 -13.38 -7.26
N GLN A 14 4.65 -14.29 -7.91
CA GLN A 14 3.29 -14.00 -8.36
C GLN A 14 2.39 -13.68 -7.18
N GLN A 15 2.47 -14.48 -6.13
CA GLN A 15 1.69 -14.25 -4.93
C GLN A 15 2.03 -12.91 -4.30
N THR A 16 3.32 -12.58 -4.26
CA THR A 16 3.78 -11.31 -3.70
C THR A 16 3.22 -10.13 -4.48
N GLN A 17 3.23 -10.21 -5.81
CA GLN A 17 2.68 -9.14 -6.64
C GLN A 17 1.18 -8.98 -6.43
N ASP A 18 0.46 -10.09 -6.35
CA ASP A 18 -0.98 -10.06 -6.11
C ASP A 18 -1.31 -9.44 -4.75
N ASP A 19 -0.57 -9.83 -3.72
CA ASP A 19 -0.78 -9.29 -2.39
C ASP A 19 -0.45 -7.80 -2.32
N ARG A 20 0.61 -7.40 -2.99
CA ARG A 20 0.96 -5.98 -3.06
C ARG A 20 -0.13 -5.17 -3.74
N PHE A 21 -0.69 -5.69 -4.81
CA PHE A 21 -1.76 -5.00 -5.53
C PHE A 21 -3.00 -4.87 -4.66
N GLN A 22 -3.38 -5.95 -3.99
CA GLN A 22 -4.55 -5.92 -3.10
C GLN A 22 -4.34 -4.96 -1.94
N CYS A 23 -3.14 -4.97 -1.36
CA CYS A 23 -2.83 -4.04 -0.28
C CYS A 23 -2.79 -2.60 -0.76
N HIS A 24 -2.34 -2.37 -2.00
CA HIS A 24 -2.38 -1.06 -2.61
C HIS A 24 -3.82 -0.55 -2.70
N GLN A 25 -4.73 -1.38 -3.23
CA GLN A 25 -6.12 -0.98 -3.37
C GLN A 25 -6.76 -0.70 -2.01
N TRP A 26 -6.46 -1.54 -1.03
CA TRP A 26 -6.97 -1.36 0.32
C TRP A 26 -6.45 -0.04 0.92
N ALA A 27 -5.16 0.24 0.75
CA ALA A 27 -4.57 1.46 1.27
C ALA A 27 -5.15 2.71 0.62
N VAL A 28 -5.40 2.66 -0.69
CA VAL A 28 -6.06 3.77 -1.39
C VAL A 28 -7.43 4.02 -0.78
N GLY A 29 -8.19 2.97 -0.53
CA GLY A 29 -9.51 3.10 0.08
C GLY A 29 -9.46 3.65 1.50
N GLN A 30 -8.41 3.31 2.25
CA GLN A 30 -8.29 3.76 3.63
C GLN A 30 -7.79 5.19 3.75
N THR A 31 -6.89 5.61 2.87
CA THR A 31 -6.23 6.90 2.98
C THR A 31 -6.71 7.93 1.97
N GLY A 32 -7.30 7.48 0.87
CA GLY A 32 -7.67 8.36 -0.23
C GLY A 32 -6.49 8.81 -1.07
N PHE A 33 -5.29 8.31 -0.81
CA PHE A 33 -4.10 8.63 -1.58
C PHE A 33 -3.78 7.51 -2.56
N ASP A 34 -3.67 7.86 -3.84
CA ASP A 34 -3.31 6.91 -4.88
C ASP A 34 -2.03 7.37 -5.57
N PRO A 35 -0.88 6.74 -5.28
CA PRO A 35 0.39 7.16 -5.88
C PRO A 35 0.46 6.91 -7.38
N THR A 36 -0.41 6.05 -7.92
CA THR A 36 -0.42 5.77 -9.36
C THR A 36 -1.34 6.70 -10.12
N ASN A 37 -2.14 7.50 -9.42
CA ASN A 37 -3.09 8.43 -10.04
C ASN A 37 -3.09 9.76 -9.29
N THR A 38 -1.99 10.47 -9.39
CA THR A 38 -1.80 11.71 -8.65
C THR A 38 -2.77 12.80 -9.09
N ALA A 39 -3.26 12.73 -10.31
CA ALA A 39 -4.19 13.74 -10.82
C ALA A 39 -5.52 13.73 -10.08
N ASN A 40 -5.92 12.59 -9.54
CA ASN A 40 -7.18 12.43 -8.82
C ASN A 40 -7.01 12.44 -7.31
N SER A 41 -5.79 12.60 -6.83
CA SER A 41 -5.53 12.56 -5.40
C SER A 41 -5.87 13.88 -4.71
N THR A 42 -6.38 14.84 -5.44
CA THR A 42 -6.62 16.19 -4.93
C THR A 42 -8.05 16.43 -4.48
N ASN A 43 -8.80 15.40 -4.22
CA ASN A 43 -10.11 15.58 -3.61
C ASN A 43 -9.96 16.20 -2.24
N GLY A 44 -10.42 17.43 -2.09
CA GLY A 44 -10.22 18.20 -0.87
C GLY A 44 -10.75 17.52 0.38
N SER A 45 -11.79 16.72 0.26
CA SER A 45 -12.39 16.05 1.40
C SER A 45 -11.49 14.99 2.03
N GLN A 46 -10.43 14.59 1.34
CA GLN A 46 -9.54 13.53 1.83
C GLN A 46 -8.14 14.04 2.13
N ALA A 47 -7.94 15.34 2.09
CA ALA A 47 -6.61 15.92 2.19
C ALA A 47 -5.90 15.55 3.49
N ALA A 48 -6.63 15.40 4.59
CA ALA A 48 -6.02 15.13 5.89
C ALA A 48 -5.40 13.74 5.99
N THR A 49 -5.94 12.75 5.26
CA THR A 49 -5.45 11.37 5.29
C THR A 49 -4.75 10.95 4.00
N ALA A 50 -4.92 11.73 2.93
CA ALA A 50 -4.38 11.40 1.61
C ALA A 50 -2.92 11.84 1.51
N THR A 51 -2.04 11.22 2.29
CA THR A 51 -0.62 11.51 2.30
C THR A 51 0.17 10.27 1.93
N PRO A 52 1.37 10.43 1.32
CA PRO A 52 2.23 9.28 1.03
C PRO A 52 2.59 8.49 2.28
N GLU A 53 2.77 9.17 3.40
CA GLU A 53 3.12 8.49 4.65
C GLU A 53 1.99 7.59 5.14
N ASN A 54 0.76 8.08 5.11
CA ASN A 54 -0.40 7.29 5.51
C ASN A 54 -0.61 6.11 4.55
N TYR A 55 -0.46 6.36 3.26
CA TYR A 55 -0.56 5.30 2.27
C TYR A 55 0.48 4.20 2.54
N LYS A 56 1.74 4.58 2.72
CA LYS A 56 2.82 3.64 2.97
C LYS A 56 2.56 2.83 4.25
N ARG A 57 2.08 3.50 5.29
CA ARG A 57 1.76 2.84 6.56
C ARG A 57 0.65 1.81 6.38
N ALA A 58 -0.38 2.16 5.61
CA ALA A 58 -1.50 1.26 5.37
C ALA A 58 -1.05 0.04 4.56
N VAL A 59 -0.26 0.25 3.50
CA VAL A 59 0.25 -0.86 2.71
C VAL A 59 1.14 -1.76 3.56
N THR A 60 2.00 -1.17 4.38
CA THR A 60 2.89 -1.93 5.26
C THR A 60 2.10 -2.81 6.21
N ALA A 61 1.09 -2.24 6.87
CA ALA A 61 0.26 -2.99 7.80
C ALA A 61 -0.46 -4.15 7.10
N CYS A 62 -0.98 -3.89 5.92
CA CYS A 62 -1.68 -4.90 5.13
C CYS A 62 -0.74 -6.06 4.77
N LEU A 63 0.46 -5.75 4.27
CA LEU A 63 1.41 -6.77 3.85
C LEU A 63 1.95 -7.54 5.05
N GLN A 64 2.23 -6.88 6.15
CA GLN A 64 2.70 -7.57 7.35
C GLN A 64 1.66 -8.56 7.85
N ALA A 65 0.38 -8.22 7.78
CA ALA A 65 -0.69 -9.13 8.16
C ALA A 65 -0.77 -10.34 7.25
N ARG A 66 -0.24 -10.25 6.04
CA ARG A 66 -0.23 -11.36 5.09
C ARG A 66 1.06 -12.17 5.11
N GLY A 67 1.97 -11.88 6.03
CA GLY A 67 3.20 -12.64 6.17
C GLY A 67 4.36 -12.12 5.36
N TYR A 68 4.43 -10.82 5.16
CA TYR A 68 5.55 -10.17 4.50
C TYR A 68 6.31 -9.28 5.48
N SER A 69 7.60 -9.12 5.22
CA SER A 69 8.43 -8.13 5.90
C SER A 69 8.55 -6.93 4.99
N VAL A 70 8.22 -5.76 5.48
CA VAL A 70 8.25 -4.52 4.70
C VAL A 70 9.25 -3.58 5.34
N ARG A 71 10.20 -3.09 4.52
CA ARG A 71 11.27 -2.20 4.99
C ARG A 71 11.46 -1.00 4.09
#